data_2890bb77d1b42137275604bf0e90a5f7
#
_entry.id   2890bb77d1b42137275604bf0e90a5f7
#
_cell.length_a   1.000
_cell.length_b   1.000
_cell.length_c   1.000
_cell.angle_alpha   90.00
_cell.angle_beta   90.00
_cell.angle_gamma   90.00
#
_symmetry.space_group_name_H-M   'P 1'
#
loop_
_entity.id
_entity.type
_entity.pdbx_description
1 polymer ?
#
loop_
_entity_poly.entity_id
_entity_poly.type
_entity_poly.pdbx_seq_one_letter_code
_entity_poly.pdbx_strand_id
1 'polypeptide(L)'
;SALGALFVNPAFKGELGDSGVVALLAIYGFTLQIYCDFSGYSDIAVGVALMMGFRLPDNFDAPYKSATITEFWRRWHISLSTWLKDYLYIALGGNRRGSFRTYINLFLTMVLGGLWHGVGICYMAWGVLHGLALALHKIWLKIIPWAKKTGAEMHPIIRFGATLITLHIVAFGWLLFASAQQKPEFGEDLTLCLDMLNR
;
A
#
# COMPACT_ATOMS: atom_id res chain seq x y z
N SER A 1 9.21 16.34 2.65
CA SER A 1 9.58 16.23 4.07
C SER A 1 11.09 16.25 4.28
N ALA A 2 11.55 16.65 5.48
CA ALA A 2 12.97 16.62 5.83
C ALA A 2 13.56 15.20 5.78
N LEU A 3 12.79 14.19 6.22
CA LEU A 3 13.18 12.78 6.15
C LEU A 3 13.48 12.35 4.70
N GLY A 4 12.64 12.75 3.75
CA GLY A 4 12.86 12.48 2.33
C GLY A 4 14.13 13.11 1.79
N ALA A 5 14.32 14.40 2.03
CA ALA A 5 15.46 15.14 1.48
C ALA A 5 16.80 14.72 2.10
N LEU A 6 16.84 14.48 3.42
CA LEU A 6 18.09 14.25 4.16
C LEU A 6 18.51 12.77 4.22
N PHE A 7 17.58 11.84 4.06
CA PHE A 7 17.89 10.42 4.22
C PHE A 7 17.34 9.54 3.11
N VAL A 8 16.01 9.55 2.85
CA VAL A 8 15.39 8.59 1.94
C VAL A 8 15.93 8.75 0.51
N ASN A 9 15.87 9.95 -0.06
CA ASN A 9 16.33 10.19 -1.43
C ASN A 9 17.84 9.93 -1.62
N PRO A 10 18.75 10.41 -0.71
CA PRO A 10 20.15 10.06 -0.80
C PRO A 10 20.43 8.56 -0.70
N ALA A 11 19.70 7.82 0.18
CA ALA A 11 19.85 6.38 0.30
C ALA A 11 19.42 5.63 -0.98
N PHE A 12 18.29 6.01 -1.59
CA PHE A 12 17.85 5.43 -2.86
C PHE A 12 18.87 5.69 -3.99
N LYS A 13 19.54 6.83 -4.01
CA LYS A 13 20.58 7.16 -4.98
C LYS A 13 21.93 6.49 -4.70
N GLY A 14 22.08 5.78 -3.57
CA GLY A 14 23.35 5.18 -3.17
C GLY A 14 24.36 6.16 -2.56
N GLU A 15 23.96 7.41 -2.31
CA GLU A 15 24.84 8.47 -1.76
C GLU A 15 25.26 8.19 -0.30
N LEU A 16 24.53 7.35 0.43
CA LEU A 16 24.81 6.93 1.80
C LEU A 16 25.56 5.58 1.91
N GLY A 17 26.07 5.07 0.77
CA GLY A 17 26.79 3.80 0.67
C GLY A 17 25.89 2.60 0.37
N ASP A 18 26.53 1.52 -0.11
CA ASP A 18 25.88 0.28 -0.52
C ASP A 18 25.82 -0.73 0.64
N SER A 19 24.87 -0.54 1.53
CA SER A 19 24.63 -1.42 2.68
C SER A 19 23.17 -1.84 2.76
N GLY A 20 22.92 -3.14 2.94
CA GLY A 20 21.56 -3.65 3.16
C GLY A 20 20.84 -3.00 4.35
N VAL A 21 21.59 -2.56 5.36
CA VAL A 21 21.00 -1.81 6.49
C VAL A 21 20.51 -0.45 6.03
N VAL A 22 21.30 0.29 5.23
CA VAL A 22 20.90 1.58 4.67
C VAL A 22 19.68 1.41 3.76
N ALA A 23 19.67 0.40 2.89
CA ALA A 23 18.54 0.10 2.01
C ALA A 23 17.26 -0.21 2.82
N LEU A 24 17.36 -1.05 3.85
CA LEU A 24 16.24 -1.39 4.71
C LEU A 24 15.69 -0.16 5.46
N LEU A 25 16.57 0.66 6.04
CA LEU A 25 16.19 1.89 6.72
C LEU A 25 15.55 2.90 5.75
N ALA A 26 16.01 2.97 4.50
CA ALA A 26 15.41 3.82 3.47
C ALA A 26 13.98 3.37 3.12
N ILE A 27 13.73 2.07 2.99
CA ILE A 27 12.39 1.52 2.74
C ILE A 27 11.42 1.87 3.87
N TYR A 28 11.83 1.68 5.13
CA TYR A 28 11.00 2.06 6.27
C TYR A 28 10.88 3.57 6.44
N GLY A 29 11.94 4.32 6.14
CA GLY A 29 11.92 5.77 6.09
C GLY A 29 10.90 6.29 5.08
N PHE A 30 10.88 5.72 3.86
CA PHE A 30 9.89 6.05 2.86
C PHE A 30 8.47 5.63 3.28
N THR A 31 8.33 4.47 3.94
CA THR A 31 7.05 3.99 4.48
C THR A 31 6.43 5.01 5.46
N LEU A 32 7.25 5.59 6.35
CA LEU A 32 6.80 6.64 7.27
C LEU A 32 6.56 7.96 6.53
N GLN A 33 7.45 8.32 5.62
CA GLN A 33 7.36 9.56 4.85
C GLN A 33 6.06 9.64 4.05
N ILE A 34 5.73 8.64 3.24
CA ILE A 34 4.53 8.65 2.40
C ILE A 34 3.26 8.76 3.24
N TYR A 35 3.23 8.11 4.41
CA TYR A 35 2.10 8.22 5.32
C TYR A 35 2.00 9.63 5.93
N CYS A 36 3.07 10.16 6.48
CA CYS A 36 3.06 11.47 7.12
C CYS A 36 2.74 12.60 6.12
N ASP A 37 3.37 12.56 4.94
CA ASP A 37 3.18 13.58 3.91
C ASP A 37 1.74 13.54 3.37
N PHE A 38 1.19 12.34 3.12
CA PHE A 38 -0.14 12.21 2.55
C PHE A 38 -1.27 12.35 3.58
N SER A 39 -1.09 11.86 4.82
CA SER A 39 -2.08 12.10 5.88
C SER A 39 -2.14 13.58 6.23
N GLY A 40 -1.00 14.26 6.38
CA GLY A 40 -0.96 15.69 6.65
C GLY A 40 -1.60 16.52 5.53
N TYR A 41 -1.35 16.17 4.25
CA TYR A 41 -2.04 16.78 3.12
C TYR A 41 -3.56 16.59 3.21
N SER A 42 -4.01 15.37 3.52
CA SER A 42 -5.44 15.04 3.64
C SER A 42 -6.10 15.79 4.78
N ASP A 43 -5.44 15.91 5.94
CA ASP A 43 -5.95 16.64 7.10
C ASP A 43 -6.10 18.14 6.80
N ILE A 44 -5.14 18.74 6.08
CA ILE A 44 -5.24 20.11 5.60
C ILE A 44 -6.44 20.27 4.66
N ALA A 45 -6.60 19.35 3.70
CA ALA A 45 -7.72 19.40 2.74
C ALA A 45 -9.08 19.28 3.45
N VAL A 46 -9.21 18.37 4.42
CA VAL A 46 -10.42 18.21 5.25
C VAL A 46 -10.68 19.48 6.06
N GLY A 47 -9.65 20.07 6.68
CA GLY A 47 -9.77 21.30 7.45
C GLY A 47 -10.21 22.50 6.61
N VAL A 48 -9.62 22.69 5.43
CA VAL A 48 -9.99 23.76 4.49
C VAL A 48 -11.43 23.57 4.00
N ALA A 49 -11.81 22.35 3.61
CA ALA A 49 -13.19 22.07 3.19
C ALA A 49 -14.19 22.36 4.30
N LEU A 50 -13.87 22.02 5.55
CA LEU A 50 -14.73 22.29 6.70
C LEU A 50 -14.91 23.79 6.94
N MET A 51 -13.85 24.61 6.77
CA MET A 51 -13.95 26.07 6.84
C MET A 51 -14.87 26.65 5.74
N MET A 52 -14.97 25.95 4.59
CA MET A 52 -15.88 26.31 3.50
C MET A 52 -17.30 25.72 3.66
N GLY A 53 -17.58 25.01 4.77
CA GLY A 53 -18.88 24.39 5.03
C GLY A 53 -19.07 22.99 4.45
N PHE A 54 -18.02 22.38 3.84
CA PHE A 54 -18.07 21.03 3.29
C PHE A 54 -17.48 20.02 4.26
N ARG A 55 -18.13 18.87 4.41
CA ARG A 55 -17.60 17.74 5.18
C ARG A 55 -17.03 16.68 4.25
N LEU A 56 -15.71 16.51 4.26
CA LEU A 56 -15.03 15.43 3.57
C LEU A 56 -14.80 14.25 4.53
N PRO A 57 -14.79 13.00 4.03
CA PRO A 57 -14.45 11.84 4.84
C PRO A 57 -12.96 11.84 5.18
N ASP A 58 -12.62 11.21 6.32
CA ASP A 58 -11.23 10.91 6.68
C ASP A 58 -10.62 9.96 5.65
N ASN A 59 -9.34 10.16 5.35
CA ASN A 59 -8.64 9.38 4.33
C ASN A 59 -7.70 8.33 4.94
N PHE A 60 -7.38 8.45 6.23
CA PHE A 60 -6.50 7.54 6.96
C PHE A 60 -7.03 7.22 8.36
N ASP A 61 -6.91 5.94 8.76
CA ASP A 61 -7.22 5.45 10.11
C ASP A 61 -6.13 4.51 10.61
N ALA A 62 -4.98 5.08 11.04
CA ALA A 62 -3.83 4.34 11.56
C ALA A 62 -3.51 3.05 10.74
N PRO A 63 -3.25 3.14 9.43
CA PRO A 63 -3.17 1.99 8.51
C PRO A 63 -2.07 1.00 8.86
N TYR A 64 -0.96 1.44 9.45
CA TYR A 64 0.16 0.55 9.82
C TYR A 64 -0.09 -0.27 11.10
N LYS A 65 -1.25 -0.09 11.76
CA LYS A 65 -1.73 -0.97 12.83
C LYS A 65 -2.56 -2.15 12.32
N SER A 66 -2.70 -2.28 11.00
CA SER A 66 -3.51 -3.33 10.36
C SER A 66 -2.87 -4.70 10.48
N ALA A 67 -3.62 -5.67 10.97
CA ALA A 67 -3.19 -7.06 11.08
C ALA A 67 -3.33 -7.85 9.76
N THR A 68 -4.01 -7.28 8.76
CA THR A 68 -4.19 -7.93 7.45
C THR A 68 -4.16 -6.91 6.33
N ILE A 69 -3.80 -7.35 5.12
CA ILE A 69 -3.80 -6.49 3.93
C ILE A 69 -5.20 -5.94 3.60
N THR A 70 -6.26 -6.69 3.91
CA THR A 70 -7.64 -6.21 3.74
C THR A 70 -7.97 -5.09 4.73
N GLU A 71 -7.51 -5.20 5.97
CA GLU A 71 -7.65 -4.15 6.98
C GLU A 71 -6.85 -2.91 6.58
N PHE A 72 -5.62 -3.10 6.07
CA PHE A 72 -4.78 -2.00 5.57
C PHE A 72 -5.52 -1.16 4.51
N TRP A 73 -6.09 -1.77 3.48
CA TRP A 73 -6.82 -1.07 2.43
C TRP A 73 -8.15 -0.44 2.87
N ARG A 74 -8.68 -0.80 4.04
CA ARG A 74 -9.81 -0.11 4.67
C ARG A 74 -9.40 1.14 5.44
N ARG A 75 -8.11 1.29 5.75
CA ARG A 75 -7.54 2.33 6.59
C ARG A 75 -6.58 3.26 5.84
N TRP A 76 -6.11 2.83 4.67
CA TRP A 76 -5.23 3.58 3.78
C TRP A 76 -6.02 4.15 2.62
N HIS A 77 -5.86 5.48 2.37
CA HIS A 77 -6.49 6.20 1.24
C HIS A 77 -7.95 5.79 1.03
N ILE A 78 -8.76 5.98 2.07
CA ILE A 78 -10.13 5.43 2.20
C ILE A 78 -11.01 5.90 1.05
N SER A 79 -10.87 7.17 0.62
CA SER A 79 -11.63 7.71 -0.51
C SER A 79 -11.33 6.99 -1.82
N LEU A 80 -10.05 6.77 -2.16
CA LEU A 80 -9.66 6.00 -3.36
C LEU A 80 -10.08 4.54 -3.25
N SER A 81 -9.84 3.90 -2.10
CA SER A 81 -10.21 2.50 -1.87
C SER A 81 -11.73 2.27 -2.03
N THR A 82 -12.54 3.23 -1.57
CA THR A 82 -13.98 3.22 -1.75
C THR A 82 -14.35 3.42 -3.21
N TRP A 83 -13.73 4.38 -3.89
CA TRP A 83 -13.96 4.63 -5.31
C TRP A 83 -13.62 3.41 -6.17
N LEU A 84 -12.44 2.82 -5.98
CA LEU A 84 -12.04 1.59 -6.69
C LEU A 84 -13.01 0.43 -6.44
N LYS A 85 -13.50 0.30 -5.20
CA LYS A 85 -14.50 -0.71 -4.86
C LYS A 85 -15.82 -0.47 -5.61
N ASP A 86 -16.33 0.75 -5.56
CA ASP A 86 -17.69 1.05 -6.03
C ASP A 86 -17.75 1.14 -7.56
N TYR A 87 -16.77 1.79 -8.19
CA TYR A 87 -16.78 2.03 -9.63
C TYR A 87 -16.03 0.98 -10.46
N LEU A 88 -15.07 0.25 -9.86
CA LEU A 88 -14.30 -0.73 -10.60
C LEU A 88 -14.61 -2.17 -10.16
N TYR A 89 -14.43 -2.49 -8.88
CA TYR A 89 -14.62 -3.84 -8.37
C TYR A 89 -16.07 -4.33 -8.53
N ILE A 90 -17.05 -3.50 -8.19
CA ILE A 90 -18.49 -3.84 -8.33
C ILE A 90 -18.87 -3.92 -9.80
N ALA A 91 -18.37 -3.03 -10.66
CA ALA A 91 -18.63 -3.06 -12.11
C ALA A 91 -18.08 -4.33 -12.77
N LEU A 92 -16.92 -4.85 -12.32
CA LEU A 92 -16.35 -6.13 -12.76
C LEU A 92 -17.17 -7.36 -12.29
N GLY A 93 -18.19 -7.15 -11.47
CA GLY A 93 -19.07 -8.18 -10.91
C GLY A 93 -18.89 -8.46 -9.42
N GLY A 94 -17.88 -7.82 -8.76
CA GLY A 94 -17.64 -7.97 -7.31
C GLY A 94 -17.51 -9.43 -6.88
N ASN A 95 -18.26 -9.83 -5.84
CA ASN A 95 -18.32 -11.22 -5.31
C ASN A 95 -19.49 -12.03 -5.89
N ARG A 96 -20.29 -11.48 -6.82
CA ARG A 96 -21.57 -12.07 -7.24
C ARG A 96 -21.39 -13.26 -8.18
N ARG A 97 -20.21 -13.42 -8.81
CA ARG A 97 -19.93 -14.42 -9.85
C ARG A 97 -19.00 -15.55 -9.38
N GLY A 98 -19.09 -15.92 -8.08
CA GLY A 98 -18.31 -17.00 -7.48
C GLY A 98 -16.89 -16.58 -7.03
N SER A 99 -16.24 -17.48 -6.26
CA SER A 99 -14.98 -17.17 -5.60
C SER A 99 -13.83 -16.88 -6.57
N PHE A 100 -13.70 -17.67 -7.64
CA PHE A 100 -12.62 -17.48 -8.63
C PHE A 100 -12.68 -16.11 -9.29
N ARG A 101 -13.88 -15.72 -9.75
CA ARG A 101 -14.10 -14.41 -10.36
C ARG A 101 -13.84 -13.26 -9.36
N THR A 102 -14.18 -13.48 -8.09
CA THR A 102 -13.88 -12.53 -7.02
C THR A 102 -12.37 -12.23 -6.89
N TYR A 103 -11.52 -13.28 -6.96
CA TYR A 103 -10.05 -13.12 -6.88
C TYR A 103 -9.51 -12.36 -8.09
N ILE A 104 -10.00 -12.68 -9.30
CA ILE A 104 -9.66 -11.94 -10.53
C ILE A 104 -10.07 -10.47 -10.41
N ASN A 105 -11.28 -10.19 -9.93
CA ASN A 105 -11.78 -8.82 -9.81
C ASN A 105 -10.95 -8.01 -8.82
N LEU A 106 -10.56 -8.59 -7.67
CA LEU A 106 -9.66 -7.96 -6.71
C LEU A 106 -8.30 -7.66 -7.34
N PHE A 107 -7.71 -8.65 -8.01
CA PHE A 107 -6.42 -8.52 -8.69
C PHE A 107 -6.46 -7.41 -9.74
N LEU A 108 -7.42 -7.45 -10.65
CA LEU A 108 -7.58 -6.44 -11.71
C LEU A 108 -7.81 -5.04 -11.14
N THR A 109 -8.60 -4.92 -10.07
CA THR A 109 -8.85 -3.63 -9.41
C THR A 109 -7.54 -3.01 -8.91
N MET A 110 -6.67 -3.81 -8.30
CA MET A 110 -5.39 -3.32 -7.79
C MET A 110 -4.39 -3.01 -8.90
N VAL A 111 -4.32 -3.85 -9.95
CA VAL A 111 -3.46 -3.60 -11.12
C VAL A 111 -3.85 -2.30 -11.82
N LEU A 112 -5.15 -2.08 -12.04
CA LEU A 112 -5.65 -0.84 -12.64
C LEU A 112 -5.44 0.36 -11.71
N GLY A 113 -5.54 0.16 -10.39
CA GLY A 113 -5.17 1.18 -9.40
C GLY A 113 -3.68 1.54 -9.47
N GLY A 114 -2.80 0.57 -9.69
CA GLY A 114 -1.37 0.81 -9.91
C GLY A 114 -1.10 1.63 -11.19
N LEU A 115 -1.72 1.24 -12.30
CA LEU A 115 -1.62 1.95 -13.58
C LEU A 115 -2.19 3.38 -13.51
N TRP A 116 -3.17 3.63 -12.65
CA TRP A 116 -3.69 4.97 -12.39
C TRP A 116 -2.64 5.91 -11.78
N HIS A 117 -1.69 5.39 -11.00
CA HIS A 117 -0.59 6.17 -10.44
C HIS A 117 0.46 6.55 -11.48
N GLY A 118 0.60 5.78 -12.57
CA GLY A 118 1.54 6.05 -13.65
C GLY A 118 1.82 4.81 -14.51
N VAL A 119 2.51 5.01 -15.63
CA VAL A 119 2.82 3.96 -16.61
C VAL A 119 4.12 3.19 -16.32
N GLY A 120 4.77 3.43 -15.17
CA GLY A 120 5.98 2.70 -14.75
C GLY A 120 5.73 1.23 -14.46
N ILE A 121 6.73 0.38 -14.74
CA ILE A 121 6.66 -1.06 -14.44
C ILE A 121 6.47 -1.29 -12.94
N CYS A 122 7.12 -0.50 -12.10
CA CYS A 122 7.03 -0.65 -10.64
C CYS A 122 5.66 -0.24 -10.09
N TYR A 123 4.93 0.71 -10.70
CA TYR A 123 3.52 0.96 -10.32
C TYR A 123 2.62 -0.23 -10.64
N MET A 124 2.83 -0.86 -11.80
CA MET A 124 2.09 -2.07 -12.16
C MET A 124 2.45 -3.24 -11.23
N ALA A 125 3.73 -3.44 -10.92
CA ALA A 125 4.21 -4.44 -9.98
C ALA A 125 3.65 -4.24 -8.56
N TRP A 126 3.55 -2.98 -8.11
CA TRP A 126 2.88 -2.60 -6.87
C TRP A 126 1.40 -3.03 -6.87
N GLY A 127 0.67 -2.74 -7.95
CA GLY A 127 -0.72 -3.18 -8.11
C GLY A 127 -0.86 -4.70 -8.11
N VAL A 128 0.04 -5.43 -8.81
CA VAL A 128 0.11 -6.90 -8.84
C VAL A 128 0.35 -7.45 -7.43
N LEU A 129 1.34 -6.92 -6.70
CA LEU A 129 1.66 -7.35 -5.33
C LEU A 129 0.44 -7.24 -4.41
N HIS A 130 -0.20 -6.07 -4.38
CA HIS A 130 -1.36 -5.83 -3.52
C HIS A 130 -2.59 -6.63 -3.96
N GLY A 131 -2.80 -6.80 -5.27
CA GLY A 131 -3.89 -7.61 -5.82
C GLY A 131 -3.73 -9.09 -5.45
N LEU A 132 -2.52 -9.64 -5.57
CA LEU A 132 -2.20 -11.01 -5.13
C LEU A 132 -2.36 -11.16 -3.62
N ALA A 133 -1.84 -10.22 -2.83
CA ALA A 133 -1.94 -10.25 -1.37
C ALA A 133 -3.41 -10.27 -0.90
N LEU A 134 -4.29 -9.46 -1.51
CA LEU A 134 -5.72 -9.46 -1.23
C LEU A 134 -6.41 -10.77 -1.62
N ALA A 135 -6.09 -11.31 -2.80
CA ALA A 135 -6.64 -12.58 -3.28
C ALA A 135 -6.21 -13.75 -2.38
N LEU A 136 -4.92 -13.83 -2.05
CA LEU A 136 -4.36 -14.85 -1.14
C LEU A 136 -4.94 -14.74 0.26
N HIS A 137 -5.07 -13.53 0.82
CA HIS A 137 -5.72 -13.34 2.11
C HIS A 137 -7.17 -13.83 2.09
N LYS A 138 -7.91 -13.58 1.03
CA LYS A 138 -9.29 -14.06 0.91
C LYS A 138 -9.38 -15.58 0.76
N ILE A 139 -8.43 -16.21 0.05
CA ILE A 139 -8.29 -17.66 -0.03
C ILE A 139 -7.97 -18.23 1.35
N TRP A 140 -7.02 -17.64 2.07
CA TRP A 140 -6.65 -18.01 3.44
C TRP A 140 -7.84 -18.04 4.38
N LEU A 141 -8.68 -17.00 4.38
CA LEU A 141 -9.88 -16.92 5.19
C LEU A 141 -10.95 -17.96 4.82
N LYS A 142 -10.92 -18.49 3.59
CA LYS A 142 -11.82 -19.57 3.16
C LYS A 142 -11.33 -20.93 3.64
N ILE A 143 -10.02 -21.17 3.62
CA ILE A 143 -9.38 -22.43 4.02
C ILE A 143 -9.32 -22.53 5.54
N ILE A 144 -9.07 -21.42 6.22
CA ILE A 144 -8.88 -21.34 7.67
C ILE A 144 -9.97 -20.44 8.31
N PRO A 145 -11.16 -20.99 8.57
CA PRO A 145 -12.29 -20.20 9.05
C PRO A 145 -12.04 -19.48 10.38
N TRP A 146 -11.21 -20.04 11.28
CA TRP A 146 -10.87 -19.39 12.55
C TRP A 146 -10.00 -18.13 12.37
N ALA A 147 -9.30 -17.99 11.24
CA ALA A 147 -8.54 -16.78 10.91
C ALA A 147 -9.43 -15.58 10.55
N LYS A 148 -10.76 -15.76 10.48
CA LYS A 148 -11.72 -14.65 10.31
C LYS A 148 -11.82 -13.74 11.54
N LYS A 149 -11.29 -14.17 12.67
CA LYS A 149 -11.16 -13.31 13.85
C LYS A 149 -10.30 -12.10 13.51
N THR A 150 -10.86 -10.92 13.70
CA THR A 150 -10.19 -9.64 13.38
C THR A 150 -10.21 -8.73 14.62
N GLY A 151 -9.24 -7.85 14.71
CA GLY A 151 -9.23 -6.81 15.73
C GLY A 151 -9.13 -7.36 17.17
N ALA A 152 -10.09 -7.01 18.03
CA ALA A 152 -10.09 -7.35 19.46
C ALA A 152 -10.22 -8.85 19.75
N GLU A 153 -10.66 -9.66 18.78
CA GLU A 153 -10.83 -11.11 18.96
C GLU A 153 -9.55 -11.92 18.75
N MET A 154 -8.49 -11.30 18.18
CA MET A 154 -7.20 -11.96 18.00
C MET A 154 -6.37 -11.88 19.27
N HIS A 155 -5.69 -12.99 19.62
CA HIS A 155 -4.71 -12.95 20.70
C HIS A 155 -3.63 -11.90 20.39
N PRO A 156 -3.24 -11.04 21.36
CA PRO A 156 -2.34 -9.90 21.12
C PRO A 156 -1.02 -10.26 20.39
N ILE A 157 -0.41 -11.39 20.75
CA ILE A 157 0.84 -11.87 20.13
C ILE A 157 0.61 -12.23 18.65
N ILE A 158 -0.49 -12.91 18.34
CA ILE A 158 -0.83 -13.27 16.94
C ILE A 158 -1.12 -12.01 16.14
N ARG A 159 -1.86 -11.06 16.72
CA ARG A 159 -2.13 -9.77 16.09
C ARG A 159 -0.85 -9.00 15.81
N PHE A 160 0.05 -8.93 16.77
CA PHE A 160 1.36 -8.27 16.58
C PHE A 160 2.14 -8.91 15.44
N GLY A 161 2.30 -10.23 15.40
CA GLY A 161 2.97 -10.94 14.31
C GLY A 161 2.29 -10.70 12.95
N ALA A 162 0.95 -10.74 12.89
CA ALA A 162 0.19 -10.47 11.67
C ALA A 162 0.37 -9.00 11.21
N THR A 163 0.42 -8.05 12.15
CA THR A 163 0.69 -6.64 11.83
C THR A 163 2.09 -6.45 11.27
N LEU A 164 3.10 -7.10 11.82
CA LEU A 164 4.46 -7.06 11.28
C LEU A 164 4.51 -7.62 9.85
N ILE A 165 3.90 -8.77 9.60
CA ILE A 165 3.84 -9.37 8.24
C ILE A 165 3.16 -8.40 7.27
N THR A 166 2.02 -7.84 7.65
CA THR A 166 1.30 -6.88 6.81
C THR A 166 2.14 -5.64 6.53
N LEU A 167 2.81 -5.11 7.56
CA LEU A 167 3.70 -3.95 7.41
C LEU A 167 4.86 -4.23 6.43
N HIS A 168 5.46 -5.43 6.48
CA HIS A 168 6.54 -5.79 5.56
C HIS A 168 6.06 -5.91 4.11
N ILE A 169 4.88 -6.52 3.88
CA ILE A 169 4.28 -6.59 2.54
C ILE A 169 4.03 -5.17 1.99
N VAL A 170 3.50 -4.29 2.83
CA VAL A 170 3.22 -2.89 2.46
C VAL A 170 4.51 -2.11 2.23
N ALA A 171 5.52 -2.26 3.10
CA ALA A 171 6.82 -1.60 2.96
C ALA A 171 7.54 -2.03 1.67
N PHE A 172 7.49 -3.32 1.33
CA PHE A 172 7.98 -3.80 0.03
C PHE A 172 7.19 -3.20 -1.14
N GLY A 173 5.87 -3.08 -1.01
CA GLY A 173 5.06 -2.33 -1.97
C GLY A 173 5.51 -0.87 -2.10
N TRP A 174 5.86 -0.21 -1.01
CA TRP A 174 6.37 1.16 -1.03
C TRP A 174 7.76 1.29 -1.67
N LEU A 175 8.61 0.26 -1.60
CA LEU A 175 9.85 0.24 -2.39
C LEU A 175 9.56 0.34 -3.88
N LEU A 176 8.63 -0.49 -4.41
CA LEU A 176 8.22 -0.42 -5.81
C LEU A 176 7.66 0.97 -6.17
N PHE A 177 6.82 1.50 -5.30
CA PHE A 177 6.20 2.81 -5.50
C PHE A 177 7.24 3.95 -5.49
N ALA A 178 8.20 3.92 -4.56
CA ALA A 178 9.29 4.89 -4.47
C ALA A 178 10.19 4.85 -5.71
N SER A 179 10.51 3.65 -6.21
CA SER A 179 11.32 3.47 -7.42
C SER A 179 10.64 4.09 -8.63
N ALA A 180 9.32 3.88 -8.79
CA ALA A 180 8.54 4.49 -9.85
C ALA A 180 8.47 6.02 -9.77
N GLN A 181 8.41 6.58 -8.55
CA GLN A 181 8.44 8.04 -8.35
C GLN A 181 9.79 8.68 -8.70
N GLN A 182 10.91 8.01 -8.40
CA GLN A 182 12.24 8.55 -8.61
C GLN A 182 12.75 8.38 -10.04
N LYS A 183 12.28 7.35 -10.73
CA LYS A 183 12.63 7.02 -12.11
C LYS A 183 11.34 6.77 -12.90
N PRO A 184 10.67 7.83 -13.38
CA PRO A 184 9.37 7.70 -14.04
C PRO A 184 9.44 7.13 -15.46
N GLU A 185 10.64 6.94 -16.03
CA GLU A 185 10.81 6.35 -17.35
C GLU A 185 10.57 4.83 -17.30
N PHE A 186 9.88 4.33 -18.33
CA PHE A 186 9.49 2.93 -18.40
C PHE A 186 10.72 2.00 -18.42
N GLY A 187 10.83 1.16 -17.39
CA GLY A 187 11.91 0.18 -17.20
C GLY A 187 13.08 0.68 -16.34
N GLU A 188 13.33 1.97 -16.21
CA GLU A 188 14.38 2.50 -15.33
C GLU A 188 14.00 2.40 -13.85
N ASP A 189 12.70 2.47 -13.55
CA ASP A 189 12.14 2.26 -12.22
C ASP A 189 12.43 0.85 -11.69
N LEU A 190 12.39 -0.16 -12.56
CA LEU A 190 12.70 -1.54 -12.20
C LEU A 190 14.20 -1.71 -11.86
N THR A 191 15.10 -1.07 -12.60
CA THR A 191 16.54 -1.13 -12.31
C THR A 191 16.84 -0.56 -10.92
N LEU A 192 16.26 0.58 -10.57
CA LEU A 192 16.44 1.18 -9.24
C LEU A 192 15.91 0.25 -8.12
N CYS A 193 14.76 -0.38 -8.35
CA CYS A 193 14.21 -1.33 -7.37
C CYS A 193 15.15 -2.53 -7.16
N LEU A 194 15.68 -3.11 -8.25
CA LEU A 194 16.63 -4.24 -8.19
C LEU A 194 17.94 -3.84 -7.52
N ASP A 195 18.45 -2.65 -7.81
CA ASP A 195 19.67 -2.13 -7.16
C ASP A 195 19.48 -1.99 -5.64
N MET A 196 18.32 -1.51 -5.20
CA MET A 196 18.01 -1.42 -3.78
C MET A 196 17.88 -2.79 -3.09
N LEU A 197 17.44 -3.82 -3.80
CA LEU A 197 17.34 -5.19 -3.28
C LEU A 197 18.69 -5.93 -3.28
N ASN A 198 19.63 -5.55 -4.14
CA ASN A 198 20.94 -6.16 -4.25
C ASN A 198 21.99 -5.59 -3.26
N ARG A 199 21.67 -4.52 -2.57
CA ARG A 199 22.49 -3.91 -1.51
C ARG A 199 22.32 -4.63 -0.19
#